data_e6c4527713840505c055ffea924afdb3
#
_entry.id   e6c4527713840505c055ffea924afdb3
#
_cell.length_a   1.000
_cell.length_b   1.000
_cell.length_c   1.000
_cell.angle_alpha   90.00
_cell.angle_beta   90.00
_cell.angle_gamma   90.00
#
_symmetry.space_group_name_H-M   'P 1'
#
loop_
_entity.id
_entity.type
_entity.pdbx_description
1 polymer ?
#
loop_
_entity_poly.entity_id
_entity_poly.type
_entity_poly.pdbx_seq_one_letter_code
_entity_poly.pdbx_strand_id
1 'polypeptide(L)'
;MPITPDHITRAAERIAPYVHRTPLWRLPGAALQLPQSTTVFEAWLKLEHLQRSGSFKARGMFNRLLSHPIPAAGVIVASGGNAGIATAVAARALGVRAEVFVPALISPAKRERLEALGAQVVVGGAAYADALQACEARQRETGALLTHAYDQPEVVAGAGTLAREVELEAGLPDTLLVSVGGGGLVGGIAAWCAGRCRVVALEPELAPTLHSARAAGGPVDVAVSGVAADSLGARRIGALAWAITQQHVHDALLLSDAAIREAQRFMWREFRLAVEPAAALPLAALRSGAYLPRPGERIGLVVCGANVDAGTLAGA
;
A
#
# COMPACT_ATOMS: atom_id res chain seq x y z
N MET A 1 -0.83 -17.86 11.74
CA MET A 1 -0.08 -17.28 12.88
C MET A 1 -0.22 -15.77 12.85
N PRO A 2 -0.38 -15.10 13.99
CA PRO A 2 -0.42 -13.65 14.05
C PRO A 2 0.94 -13.03 13.63
N ILE A 3 0.90 -11.89 12.97
CA ILE A 3 2.10 -11.11 12.64
C ILE A 3 2.50 -10.33 13.89
N THR A 4 3.75 -10.49 14.32
CA THR A 4 4.29 -9.86 15.53
C THR A 4 5.41 -8.86 15.18
N PRO A 5 5.79 -7.95 16.10
CA PRO A 5 6.95 -7.08 15.92
C PRO A 5 8.26 -7.84 15.60
N ASP A 6 8.44 -9.05 16.13
CA ASP A 6 9.62 -9.89 15.81
C ASP A 6 9.62 -10.36 14.35
N HIS A 7 8.47 -10.71 13.80
CA HIS A 7 8.36 -11.03 12.36
C HIS A 7 8.74 -9.84 11.50
N ILE A 8 8.33 -8.63 11.89
CA ILE A 8 8.63 -7.39 11.20
C ILE A 8 10.11 -7.01 11.34
N THR A 9 10.71 -7.21 12.51
CA THR A 9 12.15 -6.99 12.73
C THR A 9 12.99 -7.89 11.84
N ARG A 10 12.71 -9.20 11.81
CA ARG A 10 13.38 -10.14 10.90
C ARG A 10 13.15 -9.80 9.42
N ALA A 11 11.96 -9.32 9.08
CA ALA A 11 11.69 -8.84 7.73
C ALA A 11 12.57 -7.62 7.39
N ALA A 12 12.68 -6.64 8.30
CA ALA A 12 13.50 -5.45 8.11
C ALA A 12 14.98 -5.78 7.88
N GLU A 13 15.54 -6.70 8.66
CA GLU A 13 16.91 -7.17 8.50
C GLU A 13 17.13 -7.84 7.14
N ARG A 14 16.18 -8.71 6.74
CA ARG A 14 16.24 -9.45 5.49
C ARG A 14 16.20 -8.55 4.27
N ILE A 15 15.33 -7.52 4.27
CA ILE A 15 15.14 -6.65 3.11
C ILE A 15 16.07 -5.43 3.09
N ALA A 16 16.80 -5.14 4.16
CA ALA A 16 17.65 -3.94 4.28
C ALA A 16 18.56 -3.68 3.06
N PRO A 17 19.22 -4.68 2.43
CA PRO A 17 20.04 -4.44 1.25
C PRO A 17 19.26 -4.11 -0.02
N TYR A 18 17.95 -4.36 -0.03
CA TYR A 18 17.11 -4.34 -1.22
C TYR A 18 16.09 -3.21 -1.27
N VAL A 19 15.84 -2.52 -0.16
CA VAL A 19 14.85 -1.44 -0.08
C VAL A 19 15.52 -0.13 0.36
N HIS A 20 14.90 0.98 0.00
CA HIS A 20 15.35 2.28 0.48
C HIS A 20 14.81 2.54 1.88
N ARG A 21 15.64 3.12 2.75
CA ARG A 21 15.14 3.83 3.91
C ARG A 21 14.56 5.15 3.40
N THR A 22 13.24 5.23 3.31
CA THR A 22 12.57 6.39 2.74
C THR A 22 12.54 7.56 3.72
N PRO A 23 12.58 8.82 3.25
CA PRO A 23 12.57 9.98 4.13
C PRO A 23 11.30 10.07 5.00
N LEU A 24 11.48 10.58 6.21
CA LEU A 24 10.40 11.05 7.08
C LEU A 24 10.45 12.59 7.09
N TRP A 25 9.56 13.22 6.33
CA TRP A 25 9.52 14.68 6.22
C TRP A 25 8.58 15.25 7.26
N ARG A 26 9.12 16.02 8.21
CA ARG A 26 8.35 16.64 9.28
C ARG A 26 8.02 18.08 8.91
N LEU A 27 6.75 18.44 9.08
CA LEU A 27 6.21 19.74 8.75
C LEU A 27 5.34 20.25 9.90
N PRO A 28 5.31 21.58 10.16
CA PRO A 28 4.24 22.14 10.96
C PRO A 28 2.91 21.92 10.27
N GLY A 29 1.85 21.61 11.03
CA GLY A 29 0.52 21.33 10.48
C GLY A 29 -0.02 22.47 9.60
N ALA A 30 0.38 23.72 9.88
CA ALA A 30 0.03 24.87 9.06
C ALA A 30 0.46 24.75 7.59
N ALA A 31 1.53 23.99 7.29
CA ALA A 31 1.97 23.74 5.92
C ALA A 31 0.94 22.95 5.10
N LEU A 32 0.04 22.22 5.74
CA LEU A 32 -1.03 21.48 5.08
C LEU A 32 -2.25 22.34 4.72
N GLN A 33 -2.28 23.61 5.16
CA GLN A 33 -3.34 24.59 4.83
C GLN A 33 -4.75 24.00 5.01
N LEU A 34 -5.05 23.47 6.22
CA LEU A 34 -6.34 22.85 6.51
C LEU A 34 -7.46 23.88 6.49
N PRO A 35 -8.50 23.75 5.65
CA PRO A 35 -9.56 24.76 5.53
C PRO A 35 -10.39 24.95 6.81
N GLN A 36 -10.50 23.89 7.65
CA GLN A 36 -11.40 23.89 8.81
C GLN A 36 -10.67 23.95 10.15
N SER A 37 -9.34 24.09 10.18
CA SER A 37 -8.60 23.97 11.43
C SER A 37 -7.42 24.92 11.52
N THR A 38 -7.37 25.65 12.63
CA THR A 38 -6.21 26.44 13.07
C THR A 38 -5.40 25.72 14.17
N THR A 39 -5.72 24.46 14.44
CA THR A 39 -5.06 23.65 15.47
C THR A 39 -3.58 23.49 15.17
N VAL A 40 -2.74 23.73 16.17
CA VAL A 40 -1.29 23.50 16.07
C VAL A 40 -1.01 22.02 16.27
N PHE A 41 -0.37 21.39 15.28
CA PHE A 41 0.05 19.99 15.28
C PHE A 41 1.28 19.78 14.38
N GLU A 42 1.92 18.61 14.42
CA GLU A 42 2.98 18.22 13.49
C GLU A 42 2.48 17.18 12.48
N ALA A 43 2.81 17.36 11.21
CA ALA A 43 2.57 16.40 10.14
C ALA A 43 3.89 15.71 9.76
N TRP A 44 3.92 14.38 9.80
CA TRP A 44 5.08 13.55 9.45
C TRP A 44 4.78 12.74 8.19
N LEU A 45 5.31 13.13 7.06
CA LEU A 45 5.09 12.44 5.79
C LEU A 45 6.15 11.35 5.61
N LYS A 46 5.75 10.08 5.68
CA LYS A 46 6.60 8.93 5.33
C LYS A 46 6.54 8.71 3.83
N LEU A 47 7.62 9.04 3.11
CA LEU A 47 7.64 9.19 1.66
C LEU A 47 7.89 7.85 0.94
N GLU A 48 7.00 6.85 1.11
CA GLU A 48 7.08 5.54 0.47
C GLU A 48 6.87 5.54 -1.05
N HIS A 49 6.39 6.63 -1.61
CA HIS A 49 6.38 6.84 -3.06
C HIS A 49 7.80 6.90 -3.66
N LEU A 50 8.83 7.17 -2.85
CA LEU A 50 10.25 7.13 -3.23
C LEU A 50 10.89 5.74 -3.07
N GLN A 51 10.13 4.74 -2.63
CA GLN A 51 10.63 3.38 -2.47
C GLN A 51 10.94 2.75 -3.84
N ARG A 52 11.82 1.75 -3.89
CA ARG A 52 11.99 0.92 -5.09
C ARG A 52 10.63 0.46 -5.59
N SER A 53 10.43 0.33 -6.87
CA SER A 53 9.14 0.11 -7.53
C SER A 53 8.15 1.29 -7.49
N GLY A 54 8.48 2.41 -6.87
CA GLY A 54 7.59 3.57 -6.72
C GLY A 54 6.46 3.38 -5.71
N SER A 55 6.55 2.40 -4.80
CA SER A 55 5.56 2.17 -3.75
C SER A 55 6.09 1.31 -2.61
N PHE A 56 5.43 1.37 -1.45
CA PHE A 56 5.72 0.53 -0.29
C PHE A 56 5.73 -0.98 -0.58
N LYS A 57 5.09 -1.40 -1.67
CA LYS A 57 4.94 -2.82 -2.05
C LYS A 57 6.28 -3.54 -2.20
N ALA A 58 7.36 -2.84 -2.55
CA ALA A 58 8.70 -3.42 -2.61
C ALA A 58 9.06 -4.13 -1.30
N ARG A 59 8.72 -3.56 -0.14
CA ARG A 59 9.03 -4.13 1.18
C ARG A 59 8.44 -5.52 1.35
N GLY A 60 7.15 -5.68 1.04
CA GLY A 60 6.46 -6.96 1.14
C GLY A 60 6.96 -7.98 0.12
N MET A 61 7.17 -7.57 -1.14
CA MET A 61 7.58 -8.48 -2.20
C MET A 61 9.02 -8.95 -2.01
N PHE A 62 9.97 -8.08 -1.67
CA PHE A 62 11.31 -8.53 -1.30
C PHE A 62 11.29 -9.48 -0.12
N ASN A 63 10.53 -9.17 0.94
CA ASN A 63 10.46 -10.07 2.09
C ASN A 63 9.88 -11.43 1.72
N ARG A 64 8.85 -11.49 0.87
CA ARG A 64 8.26 -12.75 0.40
C ARG A 64 9.27 -13.57 -0.38
N LEU A 65 9.95 -13.00 -1.35
CA LEU A 65 10.90 -13.71 -2.18
C LEU A 65 12.12 -14.20 -1.38
N LEU A 66 12.64 -13.37 -0.49
CA LEU A 66 13.81 -13.69 0.35
C LEU A 66 13.51 -14.67 1.50
N SER A 67 12.23 -14.90 1.81
CA SER A 67 11.82 -15.83 2.88
C SER A 67 11.68 -17.27 2.43
N HIS A 68 11.77 -17.54 1.13
CA HIS A 68 11.56 -18.89 0.56
C HIS A 68 12.64 -19.23 -0.46
N PRO A 69 12.98 -20.52 -0.61
CA PRO A 69 13.70 -20.99 -1.78
C PRO A 69 12.89 -20.66 -3.03
N ILE A 70 13.50 -19.98 -4.00
CA ILE A 70 12.83 -19.67 -5.27
C ILE A 70 13.08 -20.84 -6.23
N PRO A 71 12.03 -21.52 -6.71
CA PRO A 71 12.18 -22.65 -7.63
C PRO A 71 12.70 -22.18 -9.00
N ALA A 72 13.20 -23.10 -9.82
CA ALA A 72 13.67 -22.80 -11.17
C ALA A 72 12.57 -22.18 -12.07
N ALA A 73 11.30 -22.45 -11.78
CA ALA A 73 10.15 -21.82 -12.43
C ALA A 73 10.02 -20.32 -12.09
N GLY A 74 10.75 -19.83 -11.08
CA GLY A 74 10.74 -18.42 -10.69
C GLY A 74 9.56 -18.06 -9.80
N VAL A 75 9.11 -16.80 -9.91
CA VAL A 75 8.02 -16.23 -9.11
C VAL A 75 6.84 -15.83 -9.99
N ILE A 76 5.65 -15.83 -9.41
CA ILE A 76 4.40 -15.59 -10.13
C ILE A 76 3.46 -14.72 -9.31
N VAL A 77 2.77 -13.79 -9.98
CA VAL A 77 1.82 -12.86 -9.34
C VAL A 77 0.67 -12.49 -10.27
N ALA A 78 -0.53 -12.36 -9.74
CA ALA A 78 -1.67 -11.77 -10.44
C ALA A 78 -1.81 -10.30 -10.03
N SER A 79 -1.18 -9.38 -10.75
CA SER A 79 -1.34 -7.93 -10.53
C SER A 79 -0.62 -7.12 -11.62
N GLY A 80 -1.35 -6.30 -12.35
CA GLY A 80 -0.77 -5.29 -13.27
C GLY A 80 -0.38 -3.96 -12.60
N GLY A 81 -0.67 -3.80 -11.29
CA GLY A 81 -0.39 -2.59 -10.52
C GLY A 81 0.85 -2.70 -9.62
N ASN A 82 0.81 -1.97 -8.50
CA ASN A 82 1.94 -1.86 -7.56
C ASN A 82 2.55 -3.19 -7.10
N ALA A 83 1.73 -4.23 -6.90
CA ALA A 83 2.23 -5.54 -6.48
C ALA A 83 2.99 -6.25 -7.60
N GLY A 84 2.48 -6.23 -8.83
CA GLY A 84 3.16 -6.79 -10.00
C GLY A 84 4.49 -6.10 -10.28
N ILE A 85 4.49 -4.76 -10.29
CA ILE A 85 5.70 -3.95 -10.47
C ILE A 85 6.73 -4.27 -9.37
N ALA A 86 6.30 -4.34 -8.11
CA ALA A 86 7.20 -4.65 -6.99
C ALA A 86 7.75 -6.08 -7.06
N THR A 87 6.93 -7.06 -7.50
CA THR A 87 7.39 -8.44 -7.73
C THR A 87 8.42 -8.49 -8.86
N ALA A 88 8.18 -7.81 -9.99
CA ALA A 88 9.12 -7.73 -11.10
C ALA A 88 10.46 -7.07 -10.68
N VAL A 89 10.41 -5.98 -9.92
CA VAL A 89 11.60 -5.31 -9.36
C VAL A 89 12.37 -6.24 -8.45
N ALA A 90 11.70 -6.96 -7.56
CA ALA A 90 12.34 -7.89 -6.64
C ALA A 90 12.95 -9.08 -7.37
N ALA A 91 12.23 -9.68 -8.31
CA ALA A 91 12.71 -10.78 -9.13
C ALA A 91 13.95 -10.39 -9.95
N ARG A 92 13.92 -9.22 -10.61
CA ARG A 92 15.08 -8.68 -11.34
C ARG A 92 16.29 -8.48 -10.43
N ALA A 93 16.09 -7.93 -9.24
CA ALA A 93 17.19 -7.69 -8.30
C ALA A 93 17.82 -8.99 -7.78
N LEU A 94 17.05 -10.08 -7.73
CA LEU A 94 17.48 -11.41 -7.29
C LEU A 94 17.93 -12.32 -8.45
N GLY A 95 17.85 -11.85 -9.69
CA GLY A 95 18.26 -12.63 -10.88
C GLY A 95 17.33 -13.80 -11.17
N VAL A 96 16.04 -13.72 -10.78
CA VAL A 96 15.06 -14.80 -10.98
C VAL A 96 13.96 -14.40 -11.97
N ARG A 97 13.33 -15.39 -12.60
CA ARG A 97 12.22 -15.17 -13.53
C ARG A 97 10.96 -14.71 -12.78
N ALA A 98 10.19 -13.81 -13.42
CA ALA A 98 8.89 -13.40 -12.95
C ALA A 98 7.83 -13.54 -14.05
N GLU A 99 6.71 -14.19 -13.77
CA GLU A 99 5.51 -14.20 -14.61
C GLU A 99 4.43 -13.34 -13.92
N VAL A 100 3.89 -12.37 -14.65
CA VAL A 100 2.89 -11.43 -14.13
C VAL A 100 1.60 -11.57 -14.91
N PHE A 101 0.56 -12.07 -14.25
CA PHE A 101 -0.76 -12.32 -14.83
C PHE A 101 -1.63 -11.08 -14.71
N VAL A 102 -2.21 -10.65 -15.83
CA VAL A 102 -3.00 -9.42 -15.93
C VAL A 102 -4.24 -9.62 -16.80
N PRO A 103 -5.35 -8.92 -16.52
CA PRO A 103 -6.52 -8.96 -17.37
C PRO A 103 -6.25 -8.25 -18.71
N ALA A 104 -7.07 -8.56 -19.73
CA ALA A 104 -6.96 -7.98 -21.07
C ALA A 104 -7.06 -6.44 -21.09
N LEU A 105 -7.71 -5.86 -20.09
CA LEU A 105 -7.88 -4.40 -19.95
C LEU A 105 -6.66 -3.67 -19.33
N ILE A 106 -5.53 -4.36 -19.14
CA ILE A 106 -4.31 -3.67 -18.67
C ILE A 106 -3.92 -2.54 -19.65
N SER A 107 -3.57 -1.37 -19.10
CA SER A 107 -3.11 -0.28 -19.95
C SER A 107 -1.76 -0.60 -20.60
N PRO A 108 -1.51 -0.15 -21.86
CA PRO A 108 -0.22 -0.36 -22.52
C PRO A 108 0.97 0.10 -21.70
N ALA A 109 0.90 1.26 -21.07
CA ALA A 109 1.98 1.81 -20.25
C ALA A 109 2.36 0.91 -19.06
N LYS A 110 1.37 0.27 -18.40
CA LYS A 110 1.64 -0.68 -17.32
C LYS A 110 2.28 -1.95 -17.81
N ARG A 111 1.80 -2.47 -18.95
CA ARG A 111 2.37 -3.65 -19.58
C ARG A 111 3.82 -3.40 -19.97
N GLU A 112 4.09 -2.33 -20.71
CA GLU A 112 5.44 -1.92 -21.11
C GLU A 112 6.38 -1.78 -19.90
N ARG A 113 5.89 -1.20 -18.82
CA ARG A 113 6.68 -1.06 -17.58
C ARG A 113 7.05 -2.41 -16.97
N LEU A 114 6.15 -3.38 -16.95
CA LEU A 114 6.41 -4.74 -16.45
C LEU A 114 7.42 -5.46 -17.34
N GLU A 115 7.25 -5.37 -18.67
CA GLU A 115 8.16 -5.95 -19.67
C GLU A 115 9.57 -5.33 -19.57
N ALA A 116 9.66 -4.00 -19.40
CA ALA A 116 10.94 -3.28 -19.20
C ALA A 116 11.66 -3.70 -17.91
N LEU A 117 10.94 -4.20 -16.91
CA LEU A 117 11.48 -4.79 -15.69
C LEU A 117 11.95 -6.24 -15.89
N GLY A 118 11.75 -6.81 -17.07
CA GLY A 118 12.13 -8.19 -17.40
C GLY A 118 11.09 -9.23 -16.99
N ALA A 119 9.87 -8.82 -16.63
CA ALA A 119 8.80 -9.75 -16.33
C ALA A 119 8.15 -10.28 -17.61
N GLN A 120 7.81 -11.56 -17.62
CA GLN A 120 6.95 -12.15 -18.63
C GLN A 120 5.49 -11.81 -18.28
N VAL A 121 4.85 -10.95 -19.09
CA VAL A 121 3.46 -10.55 -18.89
C VAL A 121 2.54 -11.54 -19.59
N VAL A 122 1.68 -12.18 -18.81
CA VAL A 122 0.65 -13.11 -19.30
C VAL A 122 -0.69 -12.40 -19.27
N VAL A 123 -1.19 -12.04 -20.44
CA VAL A 123 -2.45 -11.31 -20.62
C VAL A 123 -3.57 -12.32 -20.86
N GLY A 124 -4.64 -12.28 -20.04
CA GLY A 124 -5.78 -13.19 -20.23
C GLY A 124 -6.96 -12.87 -19.31
N GLY A 125 -8.15 -13.23 -19.78
CA GLY A 125 -9.40 -12.99 -19.07
C GLY A 125 -9.89 -11.54 -19.11
N ALA A 126 -11.15 -11.34 -18.76
CA ALA A 126 -11.78 -10.03 -18.75
C ALA A 126 -11.57 -9.25 -17.43
N ALA A 127 -11.37 -9.97 -16.32
CA ALA A 127 -11.32 -9.42 -14.98
C ALA A 127 -10.09 -9.91 -14.20
N TYR A 128 -9.81 -9.25 -13.09
CA TYR A 128 -8.75 -9.67 -12.16
C TYR A 128 -8.91 -11.12 -11.68
N ALA A 129 -10.14 -11.57 -11.46
CA ALA A 129 -10.40 -12.95 -11.02
C ALA A 129 -9.91 -14.00 -12.05
N ASP A 130 -10.07 -13.72 -13.34
CA ASP A 130 -9.60 -14.60 -14.41
C ASP A 130 -8.07 -14.67 -14.42
N ALA A 131 -7.39 -13.53 -14.28
CA ALA A 131 -5.95 -13.46 -14.19
C ALA A 131 -5.41 -14.18 -12.94
N LEU A 132 -6.10 -14.09 -11.81
CA LEU A 132 -5.76 -14.79 -10.58
C LEU A 132 -5.91 -16.31 -10.76
N GLN A 133 -7.03 -16.75 -11.32
CA GLN A 133 -7.28 -18.17 -11.61
C GLN A 133 -6.20 -18.77 -12.54
N ALA A 134 -5.83 -18.04 -13.60
CA ALA A 134 -4.77 -18.44 -14.52
C ALA A 134 -3.41 -18.50 -13.82
N CYS A 135 -3.11 -17.52 -12.95
CA CYS A 135 -1.91 -17.49 -12.13
C CYS A 135 -1.82 -18.71 -11.20
N GLU A 136 -2.90 -19.04 -10.50
CA GLU A 136 -2.96 -20.22 -9.63
C GLU A 136 -2.86 -21.54 -10.38
N ALA A 137 -3.46 -21.65 -11.58
CA ALA A 137 -3.32 -22.81 -12.44
C ALA A 137 -1.85 -22.99 -12.85
N ARG A 138 -1.20 -21.91 -13.28
CA ARG A 138 0.21 -21.91 -13.65
C ARG A 138 1.12 -22.27 -12.47
N GLN A 139 0.79 -21.78 -11.27
CA GLN A 139 1.51 -22.15 -10.05
C GLN A 139 1.44 -23.66 -9.77
N ARG A 140 0.26 -24.28 -9.91
CA ARG A 140 0.09 -25.73 -9.74
C ARG A 140 0.87 -26.55 -10.78
N GLU A 141 0.94 -26.04 -12.02
CA GLU A 141 1.67 -26.69 -13.12
C GLU A 141 3.18 -26.64 -12.94
N THR A 142 3.73 -25.51 -12.53
CA THR A 142 5.17 -25.22 -12.58
C THR A 142 5.85 -25.27 -11.23
N GLY A 143 5.10 -25.19 -10.14
CA GLY A 143 5.64 -25.02 -8.79
C GLY A 143 6.26 -23.64 -8.55
N ALA A 144 6.02 -22.64 -9.41
CA ALA A 144 6.52 -21.27 -9.22
C ALA A 144 6.09 -20.69 -7.87
N LEU A 145 6.93 -19.84 -7.26
CA LEU A 145 6.62 -19.20 -5.99
C LEU A 145 5.53 -18.15 -6.18
N LEU A 146 4.32 -18.43 -5.67
CA LEU A 146 3.21 -17.52 -5.74
C LEU A 146 3.40 -16.35 -4.74
N THR A 147 3.27 -15.11 -5.24
CA THR A 147 3.16 -13.91 -4.42
C THR A 147 1.75 -13.35 -4.48
N HIS A 148 1.15 -13.10 -3.31
CA HIS A 148 -0.14 -12.43 -3.22
C HIS A 148 0.04 -10.94 -2.94
N ALA A 149 -0.84 -10.10 -3.48
CA ALA A 149 -0.67 -8.65 -3.42
C ALA A 149 -0.69 -8.06 -1.99
N TYR A 150 -1.29 -8.75 -1.01
CA TYR A 150 -1.47 -8.23 0.35
C TYR A 150 -1.70 -9.29 1.44
N ASP A 151 -2.20 -10.50 1.14
CA ASP A 151 -2.65 -11.47 2.15
C ASP A 151 -1.70 -12.67 2.27
N GLN A 152 -0.44 -12.38 2.57
CA GLN A 152 0.58 -13.38 2.93
C GLN A 152 1.39 -12.85 4.12
N PRO A 153 1.79 -13.71 5.06
CA PRO A 153 2.49 -13.29 6.28
C PRO A 153 3.73 -12.45 6.00
N GLU A 154 4.54 -12.87 5.04
CA GLU A 154 5.77 -12.17 4.68
C GLU A 154 5.51 -10.83 4.01
N VAL A 155 4.43 -10.72 3.23
CA VAL A 155 4.02 -9.47 2.57
C VAL A 155 3.55 -8.46 3.62
N VAL A 156 2.74 -8.89 4.59
CA VAL A 156 2.26 -8.04 5.68
C VAL A 156 3.41 -7.65 6.60
N ALA A 157 4.29 -8.58 6.99
CA ALA A 157 5.45 -8.29 7.82
C ALA A 157 6.42 -7.31 7.13
N GLY A 158 6.67 -7.50 5.83
CA GLY A 158 7.48 -6.58 5.03
C GLY A 158 6.90 -5.16 5.01
N ALA A 159 5.59 -5.01 4.83
CA ALA A 159 4.91 -3.70 4.88
C ALA A 159 5.04 -3.03 6.26
N GLY A 160 5.01 -3.79 7.35
CA GLY A 160 5.18 -3.29 8.72
C GLY A 160 6.55 -2.67 9.00
N THR A 161 7.58 -3.01 8.22
CA THR A 161 8.93 -2.43 8.36
C THR A 161 8.95 -0.92 8.17
N LEU A 162 7.96 -0.36 7.49
CA LEU A 162 7.77 1.09 7.35
C LEU A 162 7.56 1.76 8.72
N ALA A 163 6.65 1.23 9.55
CA ALA A 163 6.37 1.78 10.88
C ALA A 163 7.56 1.60 11.83
N ARG A 164 8.30 0.49 11.68
CA ARG A 164 9.57 0.29 12.40
C ARG A 164 10.61 1.35 12.03
N GLU A 165 10.74 1.69 10.74
CA GLU A 165 11.65 2.78 10.33
C GLU A 165 11.25 4.12 10.94
N VAL A 166 9.96 4.45 10.96
CA VAL A 166 9.46 5.69 11.59
C VAL A 166 9.83 5.73 13.07
N GLU A 167 9.58 4.63 13.80
CA GLU A 167 9.89 4.54 15.22
C GLU A 167 11.39 4.69 15.51
N LEU A 168 12.25 4.05 14.73
CA LEU A 168 13.70 4.15 14.88
C LEU A 168 14.26 5.54 14.54
N GLU A 169 13.57 6.28 13.68
CA GLU A 169 14.03 7.61 13.23
C GLU A 169 13.57 8.73 14.18
N ALA A 170 12.34 8.63 14.70
CA ALA A 170 11.70 9.75 15.38
C ALA A 170 10.82 9.34 16.58
N GLY A 171 10.73 8.06 16.89
CA GLY A 171 9.68 7.51 17.74
C GLY A 171 8.37 7.35 16.96
N LEU A 172 7.38 6.70 17.57
CA LEU A 172 6.05 6.62 16.97
C LEU A 172 5.32 7.97 17.09
N PRO A 173 4.61 8.41 16.05
CA PRO A 173 3.69 9.53 16.17
C PRO A 173 2.49 9.15 17.03
N ASP A 174 1.68 10.12 17.42
CA ASP A 174 0.48 9.84 18.22
C ASP A 174 -0.59 9.15 17.36
N THR A 175 -0.65 9.52 16.07
CA THR A 175 -1.58 8.89 15.10
C THR A 175 -0.87 8.60 13.77
N LEU A 176 -1.17 7.45 13.15
CA LEU A 176 -0.79 7.09 11.77
C LEU A 176 -2.04 7.00 10.90
N LEU A 177 -2.08 7.78 9.83
CA LEU A 177 -3.11 7.77 8.80
C LEU A 177 -2.66 6.88 7.65
N VAL A 178 -3.40 5.79 7.37
CA VAL A 178 -2.95 4.71 6.49
C VAL A 178 -4.03 4.31 5.50
N SER A 179 -3.74 4.38 4.21
CA SER A 179 -4.64 3.97 3.14
C SER A 179 -4.84 2.45 3.12
N VAL A 180 -6.07 2.03 2.84
CA VAL A 180 -6.47 0.63 2.82
C VAL A 180 -7.10 0.25 1.50
N GLY A 181 -6.62 -0.85 0.93
CA GLY A 181 -7.28 -1.65 -0.10
C GLY A 181 -7.45 -3.07 0.45
N GLY A 182 -6.58 -4.01 0.07
CA GLY A 182 -6.58 -5.36 0.67
C GLY A 182 -6.02 -5.47 2.10
N GLY A 183 -5.54 -4.38 2.69
CA GLY A 183 -5.18 -4.29 4.11
C GLY A 183 -3.74 -4.68 4.47
N GLY A 184 -2.91 -5.12 3.52
CA GLY A 184 -1.54 -5.55 3.84
C GLY A 184 -0.67 -4.44 4.45
N LEU A 185 -0.85 -3.17 4.02
CA LEU A 185 -0.13 -2.02 4.57
C LEU A 185 -0.59 -1.71 6.00
N VAL A 186 -1.88 -1.47 6.17
CA VAL A 186 -2.44 -1.12 7.48
C VAL A 186 -2.26 -2.26 8.49
N GLY A 187 -2.40 -3.51 8.06
CA GLY A 187 -2.14 -4.70 8.90
C GLY A 187 -0.70 -4.77 9.38
N GLY A 188 0.27 -4.56 8.50
CA GLY A 188 1.69 -4.55 8.88
C GLY A 188 2.04 -3.41 9.84
N ILE A 189 1.57 -2.18 9.56
CA ILE A 189 1.76 -1.02 10.42
C ILE A 189 1.11 -1.24 11.79
N ALA A 190 -0.14 -1.70 11.81
CA ALA A 190 -0.89 -1.94 13.04
C ALA A 190 -0.25 -3.04 13.90
N ALA A 191 0.25 -4.12 13.28
CA ALA A 191 0.98 -5.17 13.96
C ALA A 191 2.29 -4.67 14.60
N TRP A 192 3.01 -3.76 13.93
CA TRP A 192 4.18 -3.13 14.53
C TRP A 192 3.82 -2.21 15.68
N CYS A 193 2.85 -1.35 15.49
CA CYS A 193 2.42 -0.40 16.52
C CYS A 193 1.85 -1.11 17.76
N ALA A 194 1.13 -2.24 17.59
CA ALA A 194 0.59 -3.05 18.68
C ALA A 194 -0.10 -2.21 19.78
N GLY A 195 -0.90 -1.22 19.37
CA GLY A 195 -1.62 -0.31 20.26
C GLY A 195 -0.81 0.87 20.83
N ARG A 196 0.50 0.94 20.59
CA ARG A 196 1.38 2.03 21.07
C ARG A 196 1.21 3.36 20.31
N CYS A 197 0.52 3.33 19.19
CA CYS A 197 0.19 4.45 18.32
C CYS A 197 -1.24 4.26 17.80
N ARG A 198 -2.00 5.34 17.68
CA ARG A 198 -3.34 5.28 17.08
C ARG A 198 -3.22 5.06 15.58
N VAL A 199 -3.70 3.95 15.06
CA VAL A 199 -3.74 3.69 13.61
C VAL A 199 -5.17 3.94 13.11
N VAL A 200 -5.30 4.81 12.12
CA VAL A 200 -6.57 5.15 11.46
C VAL A 200 -6.49 4.70 10.00
N ALA A 201 -7.40 3.82 9.63
CA ALA A 201 -7.55 3.32 8.28
C ALA A 201 -8.33 4.32 7.42
N LEU A 202 -7.90 4.51 6.18
CA LEU A 202 -8.52 5.44 5.24
C LEU A 202 -8.87 4.71 3.95
N GLU A 203 -10.12 4.81 3.51
CA GLU A 203 -10.60 4.14 2.31
C GLU A 203 -11.40 5.12 1.44
N PRO A 204 -11.37 4.93 0.11
CA PRO A 204 -12.33 5.59 -0.75
C PRO A 204 -13.76 5.11 -0.45
N GLU A 205 -14.75 5.99 -0.50
CA GLU A 205 -16.17 5.61 -0.40
C GLU A 205 -16.56 4.52 -1.40
N LEU A 206 -15.91 4.52 -2.58
CA LEU A 206 -16.18 3.59 -3.68
C LEU A 206 -15.32 2.31 -3.65
N ALA A 207 -14.52 2.10 -2.58
CA ALA A 207 -13.72 0.89 -2.36
C ALA A 207 -13.55 0.57 -0.85
N PRO A 208 -14.66 0.41 -0.07
CA PRO A 208 -14.66 0.40 1.40
C PRO A 208 -14.49 -1.02 1.97
N THR A 209 -13.37 -1.68 1.75
CA THR A 209 -13.17 -3.10 2.12
C THR A 209 -13.18 -3.35 3.62
N LEU A 210 -12.42 -2.57 4.40
CA LEU A 210 -12.34 -2.70 5.85
C LEU A 210 -13.58 -2.15 6.53
N HIS A 211 -14.09 -1.00 6.07
CA HIS A 211 -15.31 -0.40 6.59
C HIS A 211 -16.50 -1.37 6.47
N SER A 212 -16.68 -1.94 5.27
CA SER A 212 -17.75 -2.93 5.03
C SER A 212 -17.56 -4.22 5.84
N ALA A 213 -16.30 -4.68 5.97
CA ALA A 213 -16.00 -5.85 6.81
C ALA A 213 -16.33 -5.60 8.28
N ARG A 214 -16.05 -4.40 8.81
CA ARG A 214 -16.43 -4.01 10.18
C ARG A 214 -17.96 -4.00 10.37
N ALA A 215 -18.68 -3.44 9.43
CA ALA A 215 -20.14 -3.40 9.46
C ALA A 215 -20.76 -4.81 9.40
N ALA A 216 -20.16 -5.71 8.63
CA ALA A 216 -20.64 -7.09 8.45
C ALA A 216 -20.14 -8.07 9.53
N GLY A 217 -19.18 -7.67 10.38
CA GLY A 217 -18.54 -8.54 11.36
C GLY A 217 -17.57 -9.55 10.77
N GLY A 218 -17.16 -9.40 9.50
CA GLY A 218 -16.21 -10.27 8.79
C GLY A 218 -15.90 -9.80 7.38
N PRO A 219 -14.88 -10.37 6.72
CA PRO A 219 -14.52 -10.01 5.33
C PRO A 219 -15.67 -10.28 4.36
N VAL A 220 -16.08 -9.25 3.63
CA VAL A 220 -17.13 -9.30 2.60
C VAL A 220 -16.60 -8.73 1.28
N ASP A 221 -17.20 -9.16 0.16
CA ASP A 221 -16.89 -8.60 -1.13
C ASP A 221 -17.59 -7.26 -1.33
N VAL A 222 -16.85 -6.28 -1.84
CA VAL A 222 -17.36 -4.95 -2.18
C VAL A 222 -17.20 -4.67 -3.68
N ALA A 223 -18.05 -3.81 -4.20
CA ALA A 223 -17.80 -3.18 -5.49
C ALA A 223 -16.61 -2.22 -5.35
N VAL A 224 -15.78 -2.14 -6.40
CA VAL A 224 -14.62 -1.27 -6.43
C VAL A 224 -14.70 -0.39 -7.66
N SER A 225 -14.68 0.91 -7.46
CA SER A 225 -14.66 1.92 -8.51
C SER A 225 -13.99 3.20 -8.00
N GLY A 226 -14.10 4.30 -8.75
CA GLY A 226 -13.58 5.60 -8.36
C GLY A 226 -12.08 5.80 -8.64
N VAL A 227 -11.58 6.95 -8.20
CA VAL A 227 -10.25 7.47 -8.59
C VAL A 227 -9.09 6.63 -8.08
N ALA A 228 -9.26 5.91 -6.98
CA ALA A 228 -8.22 5.10 -6.36
C ALA A 228 -8.35 3.59 -6.68
N ALA A 229 -9.32 3.17 -7.51
CA ALA A 229 -9.57 1.77 -7.86
C ALA A 229 -8.33 1.05 -8.42
N ASP A 230 -7.46 1.79 -9.11
CA ASP A 230 -6.24 1.25 -9.69
C ASP A 230 -5.18 0.81 -8.66
N SER A 231 -5.10 1.50 -7.54
CA SER A 231 -4.12 1.23 -6.46
C SER A 231 -4.74 0.56 -5.23
N LEU A 232 -6.05 0.72 -5.02
CA LEU A 232 -6.83 0.13 -3.92
C LEU A 232 -7.93 -0.81 -4.42
N GLY A 233 -7.67 -1.52 -5.52
CA GLY A 233 -8.64 -2.34 -6.24
C GLY A 233 -8.98 -3.70 -5.62
N ALA A 234 -8.61 -3.97 -4.37
CA ALA A 234 -9.02 -5.18 -3.69
C ALA A 234 -10.54 -5.16 -3.44
N ARG A 235 -11.21 -6.26 -3.77
CA ARG A 235 -12.66 -6.42 -3.54
C ARG A 235 -13.00 -6.93 -2.14
N ARG A 236 -11.99 -7.35 -1.38
CA ARG A 236 -12.13 -7.92 -0.04
C ARG A 236 -10.88 -7.62 0.77
N ILE A 237 -11.07 -7.33 2.06
CA ILE A 237 -9.96 -7.26 3.01
C ILE A 237 -9.33 -8.65 3.19
N GLY A 238 -8.00 -8.71 3.26
CA GLY A 238 -7.28 -9.96 3.53
C GLY A 238 -7.57 -10.51 4.91
N ALA A 239 -7.55 -11.84 5.05
CA ALA A 239 -7.82 -12.52 6.31
C ALA A 239 -6.82 -12.14 7.41
N LEU A 240 -5.54 -11.99 7.08
CA LEU A 240 -4.50 -11.54 8.01
C LEU A 240 -4.75 -10.11 8.47
N ALA A 241 -5.02 -9.22 7.51
CA ALA A 241 -5.31 -7.82 7.81
C ALA A 241 -6.57 -7.66 8.66
N TRP A 242 -7.62 -8.41 8.33
CA TRP A 242 -8.86 -8.43 9.14
C TRP A 242 -8.57 -8.77 10.60
N ALA A 243 -7.88 -9.88 10.86
CA ALA A 243 -7.56 -10.31 12.22
C ALA A 243 -6.75 -9.27 13.01
N ILE A 244 -5.80 -8.59 12.35
CA ILE A 244 -4.95 -7.58 12.99
C ILE A 244 -5.73 -6.27 13.22
N THR A 245 -6.51 -5.85 12.24
CA THR A 245 -7.20 -4.54 12.29
C THR A 245 -8.30 -4.49 13.33
N GLN A 246 -8.92 -5.61 13.65
CA GLN A 246 -9.88 -5.68 14.76
C GLN A 246 -9.27 -5.32 16.13
N GLN A 247 -7.98 -5.60 16.31
CA GLN A 247 -7.28 -5.40 17.59
C GLN A 247 -6.54 -4.06 17.65
N HIS A 248 -6.00 -3.58 16.53
CA HIS A 248 -4.99 -2.53 16.50
C HIS A 248 -5.29 -1.34 15.58
N VAL A 249 -6.45 -1.33 14.91
CA VAL A 249 -6.90 -0.18 14.11
C VAL A 249 -8.09 0.48 14.80
N HIS A 250 -7.95 1.75 15.14
CA HIS A 250 -8.94 2.50 15.93
C HIS A 250 -10.17 2.86 15.12
N ASP A 251 -9.97 3.44 13.92
CA ASP A 251 -11.05 3.91 13.05
C ASP A 251 -10.83 3.48 11.60
N ALA A 252 -11.92 3.44 10.82
CA ALA A 252 -11.92 3.28 9.37
C ALA A 252 -12.79 4.37 8.76
N LEU A 253 -12.14 5.40 8.20
CA LEU A 253 -12.79 6.59 7.64
C LEU A 253 -12.92 6.46 6.13
N LEU A 254 -14.05 6.90 5.60
CA LEU A 254 -14.33 6.95 4.18
C LEU A 254 -14.09 8.36 3.62
N LEU A 255 -13.53 8.44 2.42
CA LEU A 255 -13.18 9.68 1.75
C LEU A 255 -13.77 9.70 0.34
N SER A 256 -14.36 10.82 -0.04
CA SER A 256 -14.90 11.01 -1.38
C SER A 256 -13.79 11.14 -2.43
N ASP A 257 -14.08 10.76 -3.66
CA ASP A 257 -13.17 10.94 -4.79
C ASP A 257 -12.74 12.41 -4.97
N ALA A 258 -13.65 13.35 -4.68
CA ALA A 258 -13.37 14.78 -4.76
C ALA A 258 -12.28 15.21 -3.74
N ALA A 259 -12.39 14.74 -2.49
CA ALA A 259 -11.40 15.03 -1.45
C ALA A 259 -10.03 14.40 -1.77
N ILE A 260 -10.02 13.17 -2.31
CA ILE A 260 -8.80 12.48 -2.72
C ILE A 260 -8.09 13.24 -3.85
N ARG A 261 -8.84 13.66 -4.88
CA ARG A 261 -8.26 14.44 -6.00
C ARG A 261 -7.75 15.80 -5.54
N GLU A 262 -8.49 16.49 -4.69
CA GLU A 262 -8.07 17.77 -4.13
C GLU A 262 -6.74 17.65 -3.38
N ALA A 263 -6.62 16.65 -2.50
CA ALA A 263 -5.40 16.39 -1.76
C ALA A 263 -4.23 15.98 -2.69
N GLN A 264 -4.49 15.18 -3.72
CA GLN A 264 -3.47 14.80 -4.71
C GLN A 264 -2.92 16.04 -5.45
N ARG A 265 -3.83 16.95 -5.89
CA ARG A 265 -3.45 18.22 -6.52
C ARG A 265 -2.68 19.12 -5.58
N PHE A 266 -3.10 19.19 -4.32
CA PHE A 266 -2.39 19.96 -3.30
C PHE A 266 -0.95 19.44 -3.13
N MET A 267 -0.76 18.14 -2.98
CA MET A 267 0.58 17.53 -2.87
C MET A 267 1.45 17.87 -4.08
N TRP A 268 0.87 17.87 -5.28
CA TRP A 268 1.60 18.28 -6.48
C TRP A 268 1.92 19.78 -6.50
N ARG A 269 0.94 20.65 -6.24
CA ARG A 269 1.12 22.10 -6.33
C ARG A 269 2.05 22.67 -5.26
N GLU A 270 1.87 22.23 -4.02
CA GLU A 270 2.58 22.81 -2.88
C GLU A 270 3.91 22.08 -2.60
N PHE A 271 3.93 20.76 -2.74
CA PHE A 271 5.08 19.95 -2.34
C PHE A 271 5.85 19.35 -3.52
N ARG A 272 5.34 19.45 -4.75
CA ARG A 272 5.89 18.77 -5.94
C ARG A 272 5.97 17.25 -5.77
N LEU A 273 5.08 16.67 -4.98
CA LEU A 273 4.98 15.24 -4.80
C LEU A 273 3.98 14.67 -5.83
N ALA A 274 4.50 13.95 -6.83
CA ALA A 274 3.72 13.22 -7.80
C ALA A 274 3.32 11.88 -7.19
N VAL A 275 2.08 11.77 -6.71
CA VAL A 275 1.58 10.59 -5.97
C VAL A 275 0.32 10.01 -6.58
N GLU A 276 0.11 8.72 -6.43
CA GLU A 276 -1.15 8.07 -6.80
C GLU A 276 -2.29 8.47 -5.85
N PRO A 277 -3.58 8.36 -6.26
CA PRO A 277 -4.71 8.73 -5.42
C PRO A 277 -4.69 8.04 -4.04
N ALA A 278 -4.29 6.77 -3.98
CA ALA A 278 -4.14 6.05 -2.72
C ALA A 278 -3.20 6.74 -1.72
N ALA A 279 -2.14 7.36 -2.19
CA ALA A 279 -1.16 8.03 -1.34
C ALA A 279 -1.62 9.43 -0.87
N ALA A 280 -2.67 9.97 -1.47
CA ALA A 280 -3.26 11.25 -1.08
C ALA A 280 -4.33 11.12 0.02
N LEU A 281 -4.86 9.91 0.30
CA LEU A 281 -5.90 9.72 1.32
C LEU A 281 -5.53 10.29 2.70
N PRO A 282 -4.29 10.14 3.22
CA PRO A 282 -3.94 10.71 4.51
C PRO A 282 -4.11 12.24 4.56
N LEU A 283 -3.69 12.92 3.51
CA LEU A 283 -3.90 14.38 3.42
C LEU A 283 -5.37 14.72 3.17
N ALA A 284 -6.09 13.93 2.36
CA ALA A 284 -7.51 14.12 2.11
C ALA A 284 -8.33 14.04 3.41
N ALA A 285 -8.00 13.11 4.32
CA ALA A 285 -8.66 12.99 5.62
C ALA A 285 -8.53 14.27 6.46
N LEU A 286 -7.36 14.87 6.46
CA LEU A 286 -7.11 16.13 7.18
C LEU A 286 -7.79 17.32 6.49
N ARG A 287 -7.65 17.46 5.19
CA ARG A 287 -8.17 18.61 4.45
C ARG A 287 -9.69 18.63 4.30
N SER A 288 -10.32 17.46 4.26
CA SER A 288 -11.79 17.36 4.26
C SER A 288 -12.42 17.50 5.65
N GLY A 289 -11.62 17.41 6.71
CA GLY A 289 -12.12 17.41 8.10
C GLY A 289 -12.65 16.04 8.55
N ALA A 290 -12.47 14.98 7.76
CA ALA A 290 -12.80 13.61 8.18
C ALA A 290 -11.95 13.15 9.37
N TYR A 291 -10.72 13.68 9.47
CA TYR A 291 -9.87 13.58 10.65
C TYR A 291 -9.52 14.98 11.15
N LEU A 292 -9.83 15.24 12.41
CA LEU A 292 -9.53 16.53 13.06
C LEU A 292 -8.31 16.36 13.99
N PRO A 293 -7.21 17.11 13.74
CA PRO A 293 -6.05 17.10 14.62
C PRO A 293 -6.36 17.59 16.03
N ARG A 294 -5.73 16.99 17.04
CA ARG A 294 -5.72 17.48 18.41
C ARG A 294 -4.56 18.47 18.60
N PRO A 295 -4.66 19.41 19.56
CA PRO A 295 -3.57 20.31 19.89
C PRO A 295 -2.28 19.53 20.25
N GLY A 296 -1.17 19.87 19.59
CA GLY A 296 0.14 19.25 19.82
C GLY A 296 0.30 17.84 19.26
N GLU A 297 -0.70 17.31 18.53
CA GLU A 297 -0.65 15.94 17.99
C GLU A 297 0.44 15.79 16.92
N ARG A 298 1.17 14.68 16.94
CA ARG A 298 2.08 14.26 15.87
C ARG A 298 1.35 13.26 14.99
N ILE A 299 1.11 13.63 13.75
CA ILE A 299 0.32 12.81 12.81
C ILE A 299 1.20 12.32 11.68
N GLY A 300 1.38 11.01 11.58
CA GLY A 300 2.07 10.38 10.47
C GLY A 300 1.14 10.14 9.28
N LEU A 301 1.54 10.63 8.12
CA LEU A 301 0.87 10.43 6.84
C LEU A 301 1.70 9.48 5.98
N VAL A 302 1.16 8.31 5.65
CA VAL A 302 1.86 7.34 4.80
C VAL A 302 1.61 7.66 3.32
N VAL A 303 2.61 8.25 2.66
CA VAL A 303 2.59 8.56 1.22
C VAL A 303 3.01 7.29 0.45
N CYS A 304 2.07 6.39 0.23
CA CYS A 304 2.32 4.96 -0.03
C CYS A 304 2.80 4.62 -1.45
N GLY A 305 2.59 5.49 -2.46
CA GLY A 305 2.99 5.19 -3.84
C GLY A 305 2.90 6.36 -4.82
N ALA A 306 3.63 6.23 -5.94
CA ALA A 306 3.74 7.20 -7.03
C ALA A 306 3.47 6.61 -8.43
N ASN A 307 2.92 5.39 -8.52
CA ASN A 307 2.70 4.75 -9.81
C ASN A 307 1.45 5.32 -10.51
N VAL A 308 1.52 6.58 -10.86
CA VAL A 308 0.47 7.38 -11.51
C VAL A 308 0.98 7.92 -12.84
N ASP A 309 0.07 8.13 -13.79
CA ASP A 309 0.38 8.89 -14.99
C ASP A 309 0.51 10.38 -14.63
N ALA A 310 1.69 10.95 -14.88
CA ALA A 310 1.99 12.36 -14.59
C ALA A 310 1.04 13.31 -15.35
N GLY A 311 0.53 12.93 -16.52
CA GLY A 311 -0.46 13.69 -17.28
C GLY A 311 -1.75 13.91 -16.50
N THR A 312 -2.13 13.01 -15.62
CA THR A 312 -3.33 13.14 -14.77
C THR A 312 -3.18 14.17 -13.65
N LEU A 313 -1.93 14.56 -13.32
CA LEU A 313 -1.63 15.56 -12.28
C LEU A 313 -1.63 16.98 -12.84
N ALA A 314 -1.31 17.17 -14.12
CA ALA A 314 -1.16 18.47 -14.77
C ALA A 314 -2.51 19.05 -15.30
N GLY A 315 -3.48 18.20 -15.55
CA GLY A 315 -4.79 18.57 -16.14
C GLY A 315 -5.89 18.85 -15.10
N ALA A 316 -5.52 19.15 -13.89
CA ALA A 316 -6.46 19.28 -12.80
C ALA A 316 -6.41 20.69 -12.17
#